data_1b154fe7c42a1ad76ed0dbecf5f923a7
#
_entry.id   1b154fe7c42a1ad76ed0dbecf5f923a7
#
_cell.length_a   1.000
_cell.length_b   1.000
_cell.length_c   1.000
_cell.angle_alpha   90.00
_cell.angle_beta   90.00
_cell.angle_gamma   90.00
#
_symmetry.space_group_name_H-M   'P 1'
#
loop_
_entity.id
_entity.type
_entity.pdbx_description
1 polymer ?
#
loop_
_entity_poly.entity_id
_entity_poly.type
_entity_poly.pdbx_seq_one_letter_code
_entity_poly.pdbx_strand_id
1 'polypeptide(L)'
;MPLFADESLQNAADVSLLAGLVQGINVKLLKCGGFGGALEMIQTARKFGLQTLLGCMIESSLGVTAAAHLAAAVDWVDLDGHLYLAEDDFEGLKFDSQGRLILPFSAGIGANPVSPTALD
;
A
#
# COMPACT_ATOMS: atom_id res chain seq x y z
N MET A 1 19.83 1.23 -13.09
CA MET A 1 18.48 0.80 -12.68
C MET A 1 18.30 1.15 -11.20
N PRO A 2 17.25 1.85 -10.78
CA PRO A 2 17.05 2.17 -9.37
C PRO A 2 16.77 0.90 -8.56
N LEU A 3 17.33 0.83 -7.35
CA LEU A 3 17.13 -0.25 -6.38
C LEU A 3 16.22 0.23 -5.26
N PHE A 4 15.17 -0.52 -4.97
CA PHE A 4 14.24 -0.26 -3.88
C PHE A 4 14.37 -1.33 -2.79
N ALA A 5 14.50 -0.90 -1.54
CA ALA A 5 14.49 -1.81 -0.39
C ALA A 5 13.05 -2.24 -0.07
N ASP A 6 12.86 -3.51 0.21
CA ASP A 6 11.57 -4.10 0.59
C ASP A 6 11.68 -4.91 1.89
N GLU A 7 12.22 -6.14 1.86
CA GLU A 7 12.22 -7.05 3.00
C GLU A 7 13.02 -6.54 4.19
N SER A 8 14.08 -5.78 3.94
CA SER A 8 14.94 -5.17 4.96
C SER A 8 14.34 -3.92 5.61
N LEU A 9 13.09 -3.58 5.24
CA LEU A 9 12.44 -2.34 5.65
C LEU A 9 11.14 -2.62 6.39
N GLN A 10 11.06 -2.27 7.67
CA GLN A 10 9.87 -2.46 8.49
C GLN A 10 9.39 -1.20 9.21
N ASN A 11 10.28 -0.23 9.41
CA ASN A 11 9.97 0.99 10.15
C ASN A 11 10.84 2.16 9.68
N ALA A 12 10.57 3.37 10.19
CA ALA A 12 11.28 4.58 9.79
C ALA A 12 12.77 4.58 10.16
N ALA A 13 13.18 3.84 11.20
CA ALA A 13 14.60 3.74 11.55
C ALA A 13 15.39 2.98 10.49
N ASP A 14 14.80 1.94 9.90
CA ASP A 14 15.43 1.18 8.81
C ASP A 14 15.67 2.06 7.58
N VAL A 15 14.77 3.02 7.30
CA VAL A 15 14.92 3.96 6.18
C VAL A 15 16.23 4.74 6.30
N SER A 16 16.55 5.22 7.50
CA SER A 16 17.77 5.99 7.71
C SER A 16 19.05 5.15 7.53
N LEU A 17 19.00 3.87 7.86
CA LEU A 17 20.11 2.93 7.68
C LEU A 17 20.35 2.59 6.21
N LEU A 18 19.30 2.63 5.39
CA LEU A 18 19.36 2.31 3.95
C LEU A 18 19.70 3.53 3.08
N ALA A 19 19.69 4.73 3.65
CA ALA A 19 20.03 5.96 2.93
C ALA A 19 21.44 5.89 2.37
N GLY A 20 21.57 6.18 1.06
CA GLY A 20 22.83 6.06 0.32
C GLY A 20 23.16 4.66 -0.21
N LEU A 21 22.43 3.61 0.22
CA LEU A 21 22.58 2.24 -0.28
C LEU A 21 21.56 1.91 -1.38
N VAL A 22 20.39 2.53 -1.34
CA VAL A 22 19.28 2.32 -2.27
C VAL A 22 18.78 3.66 -2.81
N GLN A 23 18.02 3.62 -3.91
CA GLN A 23 17.39 4.80 -4.50
C GLN A 23 15.97 5.03 -4.01
N GLY A 24 15.33 4.00 -3.43
CA GLY A 24 13.97 4.08 -2.94
C GLY A 24 13.63 3.00 -1.93
N ILE A 25 12.42 3.10 -1.42
CA ILE A 25 11.85 2.17 -0.44
C ILE A 25 10.47 1.70 -0.88
N ASN A 26 10.11 0.45 -0.55
CA ASN A 26 8.77 -0.09 -0.72
C ASN A 26 8.04 -0.12 0.62
N VAL A 27 7.06 0.76 0.78
CA VAL A 27 6.25 0.89 1.98
C VAL A 27 5.03 -0.01 1.88
N LYS A 28 4.82 -0.88 2.86
CA LYS A 28 3.67 -1.80 2.92
C LYS A 28 3.01 -1.68 4.30
N LEU A 29 1.70 -1.37 4.36
CA LEU A 29 0.99 -1.14 5.62
C LEU A 29 1.10 -2.29 6.60
N LEU A 30 1.01 -3.53 6.12
CA LEU A 30 1.11 -4.72 6.97
C LEU A 30 2.49 -4.87 7.63
N LYS A 31 3.55 -4.35 7.03
CA LYS A 31 4.91 -4.45 7.57
C LYS A 31 5.22 -3.33 8.55
N CYS A 32 4.70 -2.13 8.31
CA CYS A 32 5.06 -0.94 9.07
C CYS A 32 4.06 -0.56 10.19
N GLY A 33 3.11 -1.42 10.49
CA GLY A 33 2.13 -1.18 11.56
C GLY A 33 0.99 -0.23 11.18
N GLY A 34 0.67 -0.13 9.88
CA GLY A 34 -0.48 0.63 9.38
C GLY A 34 -0.15 2.07 8.97
N PHE A 35 -1.15 2.94 8.98
CA PHE A 35 -1.08 4.29 8.43
C PHE A 35 0.00 5.18 9.05
N GLY A 36 0.08 5.19 10.38
CA GLY A 36 1.04 6.03 11.11
C GLY A 36 2.48 5.68 10.75
N GLY A 37 2.81 4.38 10.78
CA GLY A 37 4.13 3.89 10.40
C GLY A 37 4.46 4.16 8.93
N ALA A 38 3.50 3.98 8.04
CA ALA A 38 3.67 4.26 6.61
C ALA A 38 3.98 5.75 6.36
N LEU A 39 3.24 6.66 6.98
CA LEU A 39 3.48 8.11 6.87
C LEU A 39 4.85 8.50 7.40
N GLU A 40 5.25 7.94 8.54
CA GLU A 40 6.57 8.20 9.13
C GLU A 40 7.70 7.74 8.20
N MET A 41 7.55 6.54 7.60
CA MET A 41 8.52 6.02 6.64
C MET A 41 8.61 6.88 5.38
N ILE A 42 7.47 7.30 4.81
CA ILE A 42 7.41 8.18 3.63
C ILE A 42 8.09 9.52 3.93
N GLN A 43 7.77 10.13 5.08
CA GLN A 43 8.38 11.40 5.49
C GLN A 43 9.89 11.27 5.71
N THR A 44 10.32 10.15 6.29
CA THR A 44 11.74 9.87 6.52
C THR A 44 12.47 9.67 5.20
N ALA A 45 11.88 8.89 4.28
CA ALA A 45 12.44 8.69 2.93
C ALA A 45 12.68 10.02 2.21
N ARG A 46 11.70 10.93 2.27
CA ARG A 46 11.81 12.27 1.67
C ARG A 46 12.94 13.10 2.26
N LYS A 47 13.16 13.02 3.58
CA LYS A 47 14.28 13.72 4.24
C LYS A 47 15.64 13.24 3.72
N PHE A 48 15.74 11.97 3.32
CA PHE A 48 16.96 11.38 2.76
C PHE A 48 17.01 11.40 1.21
N GLY A 49 16.02 12.02 0.55
CA GLY A 49 15.96 12.10 -0.91
C GLY A 49 15.69 10.75 -1.59
N LEU A 50 15.11 9.78 -0.87
CA LEU A 50 14.74 8.48 -1.40
C LEU A 50 13.38 8.54 -2.09
N GLN A 51 13.23 7.81 -3.18
CA GLN A 51 11.93 7.57 -3.81
C GLN A 51 11.08 6.62 -2.97
N THR A 52 9.76 6.70 -3.14
CA THR A 52 8.80 5.90 -2.38
C THR A 52 7.89 5.12 -3.31
N LEU A 53 7.80 3.82 -3.10
CA LEU A 53 6.81 2.93 -3.67
C LEU A 53 5.85 2.51 -2.55
N LEU A 54 4.55 2.61 -2.79
CA LEU A 54 3.53 2.05 -1.92
C LEU A 54 3.13 0.69 -2.47
N GLY A 55 3.56 -0.35 -1.80
CA GLY A 55 3.25 -1.73 -2.16
C GLY A 55 2.21 -2.37 -1.24
N CYS A 56 1.90 -3.63 -1.54
CA CYS A 56 1.04 -4.47 -0.73
C CYS A 56 1.63 -5.88 -0.57
N MET A 57 0.99 -6.68 0.25
CA MET A 57 1.10 -8.13 0.26
C MET A 57 -0.08 -8.72 -0.54
N ILE A 58 -0.19 -10.04 -0.64
CA ILE A 58 -1.46 -10.67 -1.03
C ILE A 58 -2.38 -10.51 0.18
N GLU A 59 -3.33 -9.60 0.07
CA GLU A 59 -4.22 -9.17 1.15
C GLU A 59 -5.58 -8.75 0.62
N SER A 60 -6.58 -8.67 1.49
CA SER A 60 -7.96 -8.36 1.08
C SER A 60 -8.12 -6.93 0.53
N SER A 61 -9.23 -6.71 -0.17
CA SER A 61 -9.64 -5.38 -0.61
C SER A 61 -9.69 -4.35 0.52
N LEU A 62 -9.93 -4.77 1.77
CA LEU A 62 -9.86 -3.89 2.94
C LEU A 62 -8.46 -3.28 3.10
N GLY A 63 -7.43 -4.12 3.09
CA GLY A 63 -6.04 -3.69 3.30
C GLY A 63 -5.52 -2.81 2.15
N VAL A 64 -5.72 -3.25 0.90
CA VAL A 64 -5.27 -2.47 -0.26
C VAL A 64 -6.03 -1.16 -0.43
N THR A 65 -7.32 -1.11 -0.07
CA THR A 65 -8.10 0.13 -0.07
C THR A 65 -7.57 1.11 0.97
N ALA A 66 -7.28 0.63 2.17
CA ALA A 66 -6.64 1.44 3.18
C ALA A 66 -5.31 2.03 2.66
N ALA A 67 -4.43 1.20 2.11
CA ALA A 67 -3.17 1.66 1.54
C ALA A 67 -3.37 2.71 0.44
N ALA A 68 -4.34 2.54 -0.44
CA ALA A 68 -4.59 3.42 -1.57
C ALA A 68 -4.85 4.89 -1.17
N HIS A 69 -5.29 5.16 0.06
CA HIS A 69 -5.42 6.53 0.56
C HIS A 69 -4.07 7.25 0.75
N LEU A 70 -2.96 6.52 0.75
CA LEU A 70 -1.61 7.10 0.76
C LEU A 70 -1.02 7.29 -0.65
N ALA A 71 -1.73 6.91 -1.71
CA ALA A 71 -1.22 6.94 -3.08
C ALA A 71 -0.72 8.34 -3.51
N ALA A 72 -1.39 9.40 -3.09
CA ALA A 72 -0.97 10.78 -3.38
C ALA A 72 0.29 11.22 -2.63
N ALA A 73 0.75 10.44 -1.65
CA ALA A 73 1.90 10.75 -0.82
C ALA A 73 3.20 10.09 -1.30
N VAL A 74 3.16 9.27 -2.34
CA VAL A 74 4.29 8.46 -2.83
C VAL A 74 4.56 8.71 -4.32
N ASP A 75 5.71 8.24 -4.80
CA ASP A 75 6.10 8.40 -6.21
C ASP A 75 5.52 7.30 -7.10
N TRP A 76 5.38 6.09 -6.55
CA TRP A 76 4.93 4.89 -7.27
C TRP A 76 3.92 4.10 -6.43
N VAL A 77 3.00 3.40 -7.09
CA VAL A 77 1.97 2.57 -6.44
C VAL A 77 1.88 1.22 -7.12
N ASP A 78 1.83 0.15 -6.30
CA ASP A 78 1.61 -1.24 -6.70
C ASP A 78 0.69 -1.91 -5.68
N LEU A 79 -0.63 -1.85 -5.92
CA LEU A 79 -1.68 -2.28 -4.99
C LEU A 79 -2.62 -3.32 -5.62
N ASP A 80 -2.04 -4.33 -6.25
CA ASP A 80 -2.76 -5.38 -6.96
C ASP A 80 -3.02 -6.64 -6.12
N GLY A 81 -2.53 -6.70 -4.88
CA GLY A 81 -2.51 -7.92 -4.05
C GLY A 81 -3.86 -8.60 -3.87
N HIS A 82 -4.97 -7.86 -3.81
CA HIS A 82 -6.32 -8.40 -3.70
C HIS A 82 -6.80 -9.13 -4.97
N LEU A 83 -6.21 -8.84 -6.13
CA LEU A 83 -6.56 -9.50 -7.40
C LEU A 83 -6.09 -10.96 -7.46
N TYR A 84 -5.20 -11.38 -6.55
CA TYR A 84 -4.72 -12.76 -6.44
C TYR A 84 -5.55 -13.63 -5.51
N LEU A 85 -6.56 -13.07 -4.84
CA LEU A 85 -7.45 -13.83 -3.96
C LEU A 85 -8.52 -14.55 -4.78
N ALA A 86 -8.76 -15.82 -4.45
CA ALA A 86 -9.88 -16.58 -5.02
C ALA A 86 -11.23 -16.08 -4.48
N GLU A 87 -11.25 -15.66 -3.22
CA GLU A 87 -12.40 -15.08 -2.53
C GLU A 87 -11.93 -13.91 -1.68
N ASP A 88 -12.71 -12.86 -1.59
CA ASP A 88 -12.45 -11.69 -0.77
C ASP A 88 -13.70 -11.32 0.01
N ASP A 89 -13.58 -11.18 1.32
CA ASP A 89 -14.69 -10.80 2.21
C ASP A 89 -15.06 -9.31 2.11
N PHE A 90 -14.28 -8.54 1.36
CA PHE A 90 -14.46 -7.09 1.20
C PHE A 90 -14.42 -6.68 -0.28
N GLU A 91 -15.11 -5.60 -0.58
CA GLU A 91 -14.95 -4.84 -1.81
C GLU A 91 -14.47 -3.42 -1.49
N GLY A 92 -13.68 -2.82 -2.39
CA GLY A 92 -13.14 -1.48 -2.18
C GLY A 92 -12.45 -0.95 -3.42
N LEU A 93 -11.11 -0.83 -3.37
CA LEU A 93 -10.29 -0.34 -4.46
C LEU A 93 -10.59 -1.09 -5.76
N LYS A 94 -10.74 -0.31 -6.84
CA LYS A 94 -10.93 -0.82 -8.21
C LYS A 94 -9.89 -0.20 -9.15
N PHE A 95 -9.75 -0.82 -10.31
CA PHE A 95 -8.95 -0.28 -11.41
C PHE A 95 -9.84 0.00 -12.61
N ASP A 96 -9.59 1.10 -13.30
CA ASP A 96 -10.22 1.34 -14.60
C ASP A 96 -9.56 0.52 -15.72
N SER A 97 -10.08 0.65 -16.94
CA SER A 97 -9.56 -0.06 -18.12
C SER A 97 -8.12 0.35 -18.50
N GLN A 98 -7.58 1.41 -17.91
CA GLN A 98 -6.22 1.89 -18.11
C GLN A 98 -5.29 1.55 -16.92
N GLY A 99 -5.80 0.79 -15.95
CA GLY A 99 -5.04 0.42 -14.74
C GLY A 99 -4.92 1.53 -13.71
N ARG A 100 -5.73 2.60 -13.79
CA ARG A 100 -5.71 3.67 -12.78
C ARG A 100 -6.55 3.28 -11.58
N LEU A 101 -6.05 3.62 -10.40
CA LEU A 101 -6.74 3.38 -9.14
C LEU A 101 -8.03 4.21 -9.04
N ILE A 102 -9.11 3.57 -8.66
CA ILE A 102 -10.40 4.20 -8.34
C ILE A 102 -10.70 3.94 -6.87
N LEU A 103 -10.55 4.99 -6.06
CA LEU A 103 -10.96 4.94 -4.65
C LEU A 103 -12.49 4.93 -4.54
N PRO A 104 -13.06 4.11 -3.64
CA PRO A 104 -14.49 4.13 -3.38
C PRO A 104 -14.92 5.43 -2.68
N PHE A 105 -16.16 5.86 -2.91
CA PHE A 105 -16.74 7.08 -2.31
C PHE A 105 -17.51 6.82 -1.01
N SER A 106 -17.54 5.57 -0.50
CA SER A 106 -18.21 5.23 0.75
C SER A 106 -17.51 5.85 1.96
N ALA A 107 -18.22 5.97 3.07
CA ALA A 107 -17.67 6.49 4.32
C ALA A 107 -16.46 5.68 4.84
N GLY A 108 -15.63 6.30 5.65
CA GLY A 108 -14.39 5.72 6.17
C GLY A 108 -13.35 5.57 5.05
N ILE A 109 -12.70 4.41 4.98
CA ILE A 109 -11.77 4.07 3.89
C ILE A 109 -12.51 3.64 2.61
N GLY A 110 -13.83 3.44 2.66
CA GLY A 110 -14.66 3.06 1.54
C GLY A 110 -14.73 1.57 1.25
N ALA A 111 -13.98 0.72 1.96
CA ALA A 111 -14.13 -0.73 1.85
C ALA A 111 -15.38 -1.19 2.59
N ASN A 112 -16.16 -2.07 1.97
CA ASN A 112 -17.38 -2.63 2.52
C ASN A 112 -17.29 -4.16 2.56
N PRO A 113 -17.88 -4.83 3.58
CA PRO A 113 -18.02 -6.28 3.56
C PRO A 113 -18.86 -6.71 2.35
N VAL A 114 -18.43 -7.76 1.69
CA VAL A 114 -19.27 -8.45 0.70
C VAL A 114 -20.36 -9.18 1.47
N SER A 115 -21.64 -8.92 1.16
CA SER A 115 -22.75 -9.64 1.80
C SER A 115 -22.56 -11.13 1.55
N PRO A 116 -22.62 -11.99 2.59
CA PRO A 116 -22.58 -13.43 2.38
C PRO A 116 -23.66 -13.79 1.37
N THR A 117 -23.27 -14.40 0.26
CA THR A 117 -24.23 -15.03 -0.64
C THR A 117 -24.95 -16.06 0.21
N ALA A 118 -26.28 -15.94 0.37
CA ALA A 118 -27.06 -16.95 1.05
C ALA A 118 -26.72 -18.27 0.34
N LEU A 119 -26.07 -19.17 1.07
CA LEU A 119 -25.89 -20.54 0.60
C LEU A 119 -27.28 -21.16 0.64
N ASP A 120 -27.90 -21.31 -0.55
CA ASP A 120 -29.12 -22.11 -0.75
C ASP A 120 -28.85 -23.60 -0.47
#